data_ec28c52da2c0f2eecfe790cdaa329f94
#
_entry.id   ec28c52da2c0f2eecfe790cdaa329f94
#
_cell.length_a   1.000
_cell.length_b   1.000
_cell.length_c   1.000
_cell.angle_alpha   90.00
_cell.angle_beta   90.00
_cell.angle_gamma   90.00
#
_symmetry.space_group_name_H-M   'P 1'
#
loop_
_entity.id
_entity.type
_entity.pdbx_description
1 polymer ?
#
loop_
_entity_poly.entity_id
_entity_poly.type
_entity_poly.pdbx_seq_one_letter_code
_entity_poly.pdbx_strand_id
1 'polypeptide(L)'
;QELKSIRTELNTLADRVDLLKRHRNDKIESSKWSQSLRAGISAYQSLVTEYEEKQSQLSISLYGEWVKQRNQLQQQLKHLDSINNELISLEKERSEIYAKLLNLRDELLNKRKRFLNQVIGNSSFVRMELVQFGDVTTLEEEYRSILNLDDGRFTSSICDNDNRQGILWDFFKWEEKNIPESDLPGLISVIKIKTIEIAEGQDSGRHGAFDNRLNKTMETQPSIIDNLDVWWPEDLLKVKYSKDPMSGKFDDLEKGSAGQKAAAILAFLLSYGQEPLIIDQPEDDLDNALIYNLIVN
;
A
#
# COMPACT_ATOMS: atom_id res chain seq x y z
N GLN A 1 74.80 32.65 -27.67
CA GLN A 1 75.39 31.85 -26.58
C GLN A 1 74.28 31.20 -25.69
N GLU A 2 73.27 31.94 -25.31
CA GLU A 2 72.19 31.47 -24.44
C GLU A 2 71.40 30.24 -25.01
N LEU A 3 71.08 30.24 -26.32
CA LEU A 3 70.38 29.14 -26.94
C LEU A 3 71.16 27.82 -26.93
N LYS A 4 72.51 27.89 -26.99
CA LYS A 4 73.35 26.72 -26.85
C LYS A 4 73.38 26.17 -25.42
N SER A 5 73.35 27.07 -24.42
CA SER A 5 73.30 26.68 -23.02
C SER A 5 71.98 25.98 -22.69
N ILE A 6 70.84 26.57 -23.10
CA ILE A 6 69.50 25.96 -22.92
C ILE A 6 69.39 24.60 -23.57
N ARG A 7 69.93 24.42 -24.78
CA ARG A 7 69.96 23.13 -25.45
C ARG A 7 70.75 22.06 -24.70
N THR A 8 71.87 22.49 -24.08
CA THR A 8 72.71 21.57 -23.29
C THR A 8 71.99 21.18 -21.99
N GLU A 9 71.30 22.15 -21.33
CA GLU A 9 70.50 21.86 -20.15
C GLU A 9 69.30 20.94 -20.46
N LEU A 10 68.63 21.14 -21.57
CA LEU A 10 67.54 20.26 -22.02
C LEU A 10 68.00 18.83 -22.28
N ASN A 11 69.17 18.66 -22.92
CA ASN A 11 69.75 17.33 -23.14
C ASN A 11 70.13 16.66 -21.81
N THR A 12 70.73 17.41 -20.86
CA THR A 12 71.08 16.85 -19.54
C THR A 12 69.82 16.47 -18.74
N LEU A 13 68.75 17.23 -18.86
CA LEU A 13 67.44 16.88 -18.26
C LEU A 13 66.83 15.64 -18.89
N ALA A 14 66.90 15.51 -20.21
CA ALA A 14 66.41 14.30 -20.94
C ALA A 14 67.16 13.08 -20.44
N ASP A 15 68.51 13.13 -20.38
CA ASP A 15 69.34 12.02 -19.90
C ASP A 15 69.01 11.64 -18.44
N ARG A 16 68.78 12.64 -17.57
CA ARG A 16 68.32 12.39 -16.18
C ARG A 16 66.96 11.72 -16.11
N VAL A 17 66.04 12.16 -16.92
CA VAL A 17 64.70 11.53 -17.01
C VAL A 17 64.82 10.08 -17.47
N ASP A 18 65.63 9.80 -18.43
CA ASP A 18 65.81 8.42 -18.91
C ASP A 18 66.54 7.53 -17.89
N LEU A 19 67.51 8.09 -17.16
CA LEU A 19 68.11 7.40 -16.03
C LEU A 19 67.12 7.12 -14.90
N LEU A 20 66.27 8.04 -14.57
CA LEU A 20 65.18 7.84 -13.60
C LEU A 20 64.13 6.77 -14.05
N LYS A 21 63.81 6.77 -15.33
CA LYS A 21 62.94 5.72 -15.93
C LYS A 21 63.58 4.32 -15.79
N ARG A 22 64.87 4.20 -16.11
CA ARG A 22 65.63 2.93 -15.94
C ARG A 22 65.64 2.51 -14.47
N HIS A 23 65.99 3.38 -13.54
CA HIS A 23 65.98 3.10 -12.09
C HIS A 23 64.62 2.67 -11.57
N ARG A 24 63.55 3.35 -12.04
CA ARG A 24 62.20 2.97 -11.71
C ARG A 24 61.88 1.56 -12.21
N ASN A 25 62.21 1.27 -13.47
CA ASN A 25 61.92 -0.04 -14.06
C ASN A 25 62.72 -1.14 -13.35
N ASP A 26 63.98 -0.91 -13.04
CA ASP A 26 64.83 -1.84 -12.28
C ASP A 26 64.27 -2.11 -10.86
N LYS A 27 63.79 -1.07 -10.19
CA LYS A 27 63.14 -1.23 -8.88
C LYS A 27 61.81 -1.98 -8.97
N ILE A 28 61.02 -1.75 -10.02
CA ILE A 28 59.80 -2.50 -10.27
C ILE A 28 60.12 -3.97 -10.54
N GLU A 29 61.09 -4.23 -11.40
CA GLU A 29 61.48 -5.58 -11.77
C GLU A 29 62.10 -6.38 -10.61
N SER A 30 62.87 -5.72 -9.76
CA SER A 30 63.50 -6.33 -8.58
C SER A 30 62.54 -6.38 -7.35
N SER A 31 61.38 -5.81 -7.44
CA SER A 31 60.43 -5.83 -6.33
C SER A 31 59.93 -7.22 -5.99
N LYS A 32 59.71 -7.52 -4.71
CA LYS A 32 59.14 -8.79 -4.27
C LYS A 32 57.78 -9.09 -4.96
N TRP A 33 57.03 -8.03 -5.25
CA TRP A 33 55.73 -8.15 -5.95
C TRP A 33 55.94 -8.62 -7.40
N SER A 34 56.86 -8.04 -8.15
CA SER A 34 57.18 -8.44 -9.54
C SER A 34 57.75 -9.87 -9.61
N GLN A 35 58.57 -10.26 -8.62
CA GLN A 35 59.08 -11.61 -8.51
C GLN A 35 57.95 -12.62 -8.22
N SER A 36 57.04 -12.30 -7.28
CA SER A 36 55.88 -13.13 -7.00
C SER A 36 54.93 -13.24 -8.19
N LEU A 37 54.71 -12.15 -8.92
CA LEU A 37 53.88 -12.14 -10.12
C LEU A 37 54.48 -13.03 -11.23
N ARG A 38 55.81 -12.92 -11.50
CA ARG A 38 56.49 -13.77 -12.48
C ARG A 38 56.44 -15.24 -12.06
N ALA A 39 56.67 -15.54 -10.79
CA ALA A 39 56.55 -16.91 -10.27
C ALA A 39 55.11 -17.44 -10.42
N GLY A 40 54.10 -16.62 -10.14
CA GLY A 40 52.70 -16.97 -10.36
C GLY A 40 52.34 -17.20 -11.82
N ILE A 41 52.83 -16.35 -12.74
CA ILE A 41 52.67 -16.53 -14.20
C ILE A 41 53.32 -17.80 -14.67
N SER A 42 54.57 -18.07 -14.24
CA SER A 42 55.29 -19.29 -14.58
C SER A 42 54.63 -20.56 -14.10
N ALA A 43 54.15 -20.55 -12.84
CA ALA A 43 53.40 -21.67 -12.27
C ALA A 43 52.07 -21.90 -13.02
N TYR A 44 51.38 -20.82 -13.39
CA TYR A 44 50.17 -20.89 -14.22
C TYR A 44 50.46 -21.48 -15.60
N GLN A 45 51.52 -21.02 -16.28
CA GLN A 45 51.91 -21.52 -17.57
C GLN A 45 52.31 -23.02 -17.50
N SER A 46 53.03 -23.45 -16.45
CA SER A 46 53.36 -24.86 -16.23
C SER A 46 52.12 -25.74 -16.04
N LEU A 47 51.15 -25.25 -15.29
CA LEU A 47 49.83 -25.90 -15.11
C LEU A 47 49.07 -25.99 -16.44
N VAL A 48 49.10 -24.93 -17.25
CA VAL A 48 48.49 -24.91 -18.59
C VAL A 48 49.09 -25.99 -19.48
N THR A 49 50.43 -26.06 -19.53
CA THR A 49 51.13 -27.05 -20.34
C THR A 49 50.87 -28.48 -19.87
N GLU A 50 50.86 -28.70 -18.55
CA GLU A 50 50.55 -30.02 -18.00
C GLU A 50 49.09 -30.45 -18.29
N TYR A 51 48.13 -29.53 -18.29
CA TYR A 51 46.75 -29.82 -18.68
C TYR A 51 46.59 -30.06 -20.20
N GLU A 52 47.29 -29.32 -21.03
CA GLU A 52 47.32 -29.53 -22.49
C GLU A 52 47.94 -30.89 -22.85
N GLU A 53 49.01 -31.28 -22.18
CA GLU A 53 49.65 -32.58 -22.38
C GLU A 53 48.79 -33.78 -21.94
N LYS A 54 47.94 -33.58 -20.91
CA LYS A 54 47.05 -34.64 -20.40
C LYS A 54 45.74 -34.82 -21.19
N GLN A 55 45.63 -34.18 -22.36
CA GLN A 55 44.44 -34.28 -23.24
C GLN A 55 43.09 -34.12 -22.52
N SER A 56 43.02 -33.30 -21.48
CA SER A 56 41.71 -33.00 -20.88
C SER A 56 40.91 -32.14 -21.87
N GLN A 57 39.69 -32.59 -22.22
CA GLN A 57 38.77 -31.92 -23.16
C GLN A 57 38.27 -30.53 -22.69
N LEU A 58 38.75 -30.06 -21.58
CA LEU A 58 38.44 -28.76 -21.03
C LEU A 58 39.46 -27.73 -21.50
N SER A 59 39.08 -26.93 -22.48
CA SER A 59 39.87 -25.77 -22.91
C SER A 59 40.04 -24.81 -21.70
N ILE A 60 41.30 -24.40 -21.43
CA ILE A 60 41.60 -23.45 -20.33
C ILE A 60 40.93 -22.11 -20.55
N SER A 61 40.70 -21.73 -21.82
CA SER A 61 39.89 -20.56 -22.18
C SER A 61 38.45 -20.69 -21.66
N LEU A 62 37.82 -21.86 -21.79
CA LEU A 62 36.48 -22.16 -21.31
C LEU A 62 36.40 -22.09 -19.77
N TYR A 63 37.42 -22.58 -19.07
CA TYR A 63 37.50 -22.45 -17.60
C TYR A 63 37.64 -20.99 -17.18
N GLY A 64 38.42 -20.18 -17.88
CA GLY A 64 38.53 -18.75 -17.65
C GLY A 64 37.17 -18.01 -17.82
N GLU A 65 36.42 -18.38 -18.85
CA GLU A 65 35.07 -17.85 -19.08
C GLU A 65 34.10 -18.25 -17.96
N TRP A 66 34.12 -19.50 -17.53
CA TRP A 66 33.28 -19.97 -16.42
C TRP A 66 33.60 -19.27 -15.09
N VAL A 67 34.89 -19.03 -14.81
CA VAL A 67 35.29 -18.26 -13.62
C VAL A 67 34.78 -16.83 -13.70
N LYS A 68 34.84 -16.21 -14.87
CA LYS A 68 34.31 -14.86 -15.11
C LYS A 68 32.78 -14.82 -14.92
N GLN A 69 32.07 -15.77 -15.53
CA GLN A 69 30.62 -15.89 -15.38
C GLN A 69 30.24 -16.15 -13.94
N ARG A 70 30.91 -17.06 -13.23
CA ARG A 70 30.69 -17.32 -11.81
C ARG A 70 30.84 -16.05 -10.97
N ASN A 71 31.89 -15.27 -11.21
CA ASN A 71 32.13 -14.03 -10.46
C ASN A 71 31.05 -12.98 -10.75
N GLN A 72 30.57 -12.87 -12.00
CA GLN A 72 29.46 -12.00 -12.36
C GLN A 72 28.17 -12.44 -11.68
N LEU A 73 27.85 -13.73 -11.71
CA LEU A 73 26.66 -14.27 -11.02
C LEU A 73 26.74 -14.09 -9.50
N GLN A 74 27.93 -14.26 -8.91
CA GLN A 74 28.12 -13.98 -7.47
C GLN A 74 27.90 -12.51 -7.11
N GLN A 75 28.31 -11.57 -7.99
CA GLN A 75 28.02 -10.15 -7.78
C GLN A 75 26.51 -9.85 -7.92
N GLN A 76 25.86 -10.45 -8.91
CA GLN A 76 24.41 -10.32 -9.08
C GLN A 76 23.65 -10.89 -7.88
N LEU A 77 24.03 -12.05 -7.37
CA LEU A 77 23.45 -12.65 -6.17
C LEU A 77 23.58 -11.71 -4.95
N LYS A 78 24.78 -11.17 -4.70
CA LYS A 78 24.98 -10.21 -3.60
C LYS A 78 24.12 -8.96 -3.75
N HIS A 79 23.93 -8.49 -4.97
CA HIS A 79 23.05 -7.35 -5.24
C HIS A 79 21.60 -7.70 -4.99
N LEU A 80 21.14 -8.86 -5.46
CA LEU A 80 19.78 -9.35 -5.19
C LEU A 80 19.54 -9.59 -3.70
N ASP A 81 20.51 -10.15 -2.97
CA ASP A 81 20.41 -10.31 -1.51
C ASP A 81 20.26 -8.97 -0.81
N SER A 82 20.98 -7.93 -1.26
CA SER A 82 20.86 -6.57 -0.72
C SER A 82 19.46 -6.01 -0.94
N ILE A 83 18.93 -6.13 -2.18
CA ILE A 83 17.57 -5.67 -2.52
C ILE A 83 16.52 -6.45 -1.72
N ASN A 84 16.70 -7.76 -1.59
CA ASN A 84 15.77 -8.61 -0.83
C ASN A 84 15.73 -8.20 0.67
N ASN A 85 16.88 -7.91 1.26
CA ASN A 85 16.93 -7.44 2.65
C ASN A 85 16.28 -6.06 2.82
N GLU A 86 16.45 -5.16 1.84
CA GLU A 86 15.78 -3.86 1.83
C GLU A 86 14.26 -4.03 1.69
N LEU A 87 13.80 -4.91 0.80
CA LEU A 87 12.38 -5.22 0.62
C LEU A 87 11.77 -5.75 1.91
N ILE A 88 12.39 -6.73 2.58
CA ILE A 88 11.91 -7.26 3.86
C ILE A 88 11.83 -6.16 4.92
N SER A 89 12.79 -5.24 4.96
CA SER A 89 12.77 -4.11 5.89
C SER A 89 11.61 -3.16 5.62
N LEU A 90 11.36 -2.84 4.33
CA LEU A 90 10.26 -1.97 3.91
C LEU A 90 8.89 -2.62 4.16
N GLU A 91 8.75 -3.92 3.90
CA GLU A 91 7.52 -4.66 4.22
C GLU A 91 7.20 -4.66 5.71
N LYS A 92 8.22 -4.79 6.55
CA LYS A 92 8.05 -4.71 8.00
C LYS A 92 7.61 -3.29 8.41
N GLU A 93 8.28 -2.26 7.92
CA GLU A 93 7.92 -0.86 8.20
C GLU A 93 6.50 -0.55 7.73
N ARG A 94 6.13 -0.98 6.52
CA ARG A 94 4.76 -0.87 5.99
C ARG A 94 3.75 -1.53 6.94
N SER A 95 4.02 -2.74 7.40
CA SER A 95 3.13 -3.46 8.31
C SER A 95 2.95 -2.73 9.66
N GLU A 96 4.03 -2.15 10.20
CA GLU A 96 3.98 -1.35 11.43
C GLU A 96 3.17 -0.07 11.26
N ILE A 97 3.34 0.63 10.13
CA ILE A 97 2.57 1.85 9.81
C ILE A 97 1.09 1.50 9.61
N TYR A 98 0.80 0.41 8.92
CA TYR A 98 -0.56 -0.07 8.70
C TYR A 98 -1.27 -0.43 10.02
N ALA A 99 -0.59 -1.13 10.92
CA ALA A 99 -1.13 -1.42 12.25
C ALA A 99 -1.43 -0.14 13.05
N LYS A 100 -0.55 0.87 12.97
CA LYS A 100 -0.80 2.19 13.59
C LYS A 100 -2.01 2.88 12.99
N LEU A 101 -2.20 2.82 11.67
CA LEU A 101 -3.37 3.39 10.99
C LEU A 101 -4.67 2.77 11.52
N LEU A 102 -4.74 1.44 11.59
CA LEU A 102 -5.91 0.74 12.11
C LEU A 102 -6.18 1.09 13.57
N ASN A 103 -5.15 1.12 14.41
CA ASN A 103 -5.30 1.52 15.81
C ASN A 103 -5.85 2.96 15.96
N LEU A 104 -5.38 3.90 15.14
CA LEU A 104 -5.89 5.27 15.15
C LEU A 104 -7.36 5.34 14.70
N ARG A 105 -7.76 4.51 13.73
CA ARG A 105 -9.17 4.41 13.33
C ARG A 105 -10.05 3.85 14.46
N ASP A 106 -9.58 2.82 15.14
CA ASP A 106 -10.27 2.26 16.32
C ASP A 106 -10.37 3.28 17.46
N GLU A 107 -9.33 4.05 17.71
CA GLU A 107 -9.39 5.13 18.70
C GLU A 107 -10.40 6.20 18.31
N LEU A 108 -10.46 6.58 17.03
CA LEU A 108 -11.42 7.55 16.49
C LEU A 108 -12.86 7.02 16.63
N LEU A 109 -13.10 5.77 16.24
CA LEU A 109 -14.40 5.11 16.42
C LEU A 109 -14.82 5.12 17.87
N ASN A 110 -13.91 4.75 18.79
CA ASN A 110 -14.19 4.73 20.22
C ASN A 110 -14.44 6.12 20.80
N LYS A 111 -13.79 7.17 20.30
CA LYS A 111 -14.09 8.56 20.66
C LYS A 111 -15.47 8.99 20.17
N ARG A 112 -15.81 8.66 18.92
CA ARG A 112 -17.14 8.92 18.33
C ARG A 112 -18.26 8.19 19.12
N LYS A 113 -18.07 6.90 19.43
CA LYS A 113 -19.00 6.11 20.24
C LYS A 113 -19.21 6.71 21.64
N ARG A 114 -18.12 7.11 22.30
CA ARG A 114 -18.20 7.76 23.62
C ARG A 114 -18.96 9.08 23.55
N PHE A 115 -18.67 9.90 22.55
CA PHE A 115 -19.36 11.15 22.31
C PHE A 115 -20.89 10.93 22.13
N LEU A 116 -21.29 10.01 21.26
CA LEU A 116 -22.68 9.68 21.04
C LEU A 116 -23.38 9.20 22.32
N ASN A 117 -22.72 8.34 23.09
CA ASN A 117 -23.25 7.86 24.37
C ASN A 117 -23.38 8.98 25.41
N GLN A 118 -22.48 9.96 25.43
CA GLN A 118 -22.58 11.11 26.34
C GLN A 118 -23.74 12.03 25.96
N VAL A 119 -23.95 12.22 24.65
CA VAL A 119 -24.98 13.15 24.15
C VAL A 119 -26.37 12.53 24.17
N ILE A 120 -26.51 11.28 23.68
CA ILE A 120 -27.84 10.68 23.47
C ILE A 120 -28.03 9.36 24.22
N GLY A 121 -27.02 8.87 24.94
CA GLY A 121 -27.06 7.54 25.56
C GLY A 121 -28.28 7.33 26.50
N ASN A 122 -28.84 8.40 27.07
CA ASN A 122 -30.01 8.37 27.93
C ASN A 122 -31.32 8.76 27.22
N SER A 123 -31.29 9.03 25.90
CA SER A 123 -32.51 9.38 25.17
C SER A 123 -33.43 8.16 25.04
N SER A 124 -34.69 8.33 25.43
CA SER A 124 -35.72 7.32 25.24
C SER A 124 -36.32 7.31 23.83
N PHE A 125 -36.05 8.33 23.03
CA PHE A 125 -36.59 8.52 21.69
C PHE A 125 -35.65 8.16 20.55
N VAL A 126 -34.34 8.41 20.74
CA VAL A 126 -33.34 8.25 19.68
C VAL A 126 -32.17 7.43 20.20
N ARG A 127 -31.72 6.50 19.41
CA ARG A 127 -30.48 5.73 19.61
C ARG A 127 -29.59 5.89 18.41
N MET A 128 -28.32 6.18 18.63
CA MET A 128 -27.31 6.27 17.61
C MET A 128 -26.22 5.24 17.85
N GLU A 129 -25.92 4.43 16.84
CA GLU A 129 -24.94 3.37 16.89
C GLU A 129 -23.94 3.58 15.73
N LEU A 130 -22.65 3.40 15.99
CA LEU A 130 -21.63 3.43 14.95
C LEU A 130 -21.17 2.02 14.64
N VAL A 131 -21.24 1.65 13.38
CA VAL A 131 -20.72 0.41 12.83
C VAL A 131 -19.42 0.71 12.08
N GLN A 132 -18.34 0.12 12.53
CA GLN A 132 -17.02 0.31 11.91
C GLN A 132 -17.04 -0.18 10.47
N PHE A 133 -16.58 0.67 9.55
CA PHE A 133 -16.49 0.38 8.11
C PHE A 133 -17.84 0.00 7.45
N GLY A 134 -18.95 0.29 8.08
CA GLY A 134 -20.26 -0.21 7.62
C GLY A 134 -20.93 0.63 6.54
N ASP A 135 -20.40 1.81 6.20
CA ASP A 135 -21.01 2.68 5.20
C ASP A 135 -20.83 2.11 3.79
N VAL A 136 -21.95 1.80 3.15
CA VAL A 136 -22.00 1.29 1.77
C VAL A 136 -22.41 2.35 0.76
N THR A 137 -22.78 3.55 1.20
CA THR A 137 -23.37 4.60 0.34
C THR A 137 -22.35 5.11 -0.69
N THR A 138 -21.10 5.28 -0.30
CA THR A 138 -19.99 5.76 -1.15
C THR A 138 -19.04 4.63 -1.56
N LEU A 139 -19.28 3.40 -1.09
CA LEU A 139 -18.37 2.27 -1.24
C LEU A 139 -17.94 2.02 -2.70
N GLU A 140 -18.90 1.95 -3.62
CA GLU A 140 -18.62 1.69 -5.04
C GLU A 140 -17.91 2.86 -5.69
N GLU A 141 -18.32 4.09 -5.40
CA GLU A 141 -17.74 5.31 -5.93
C GLU A 141 -16.28 5.45 -5.50
N GLU A 142 -16.00 5.25 -4.20
CA GLU A 142 -14.64 5.28 -3.67
C GLU A 142 -13.76 4.20 -4.30
N TYR A 143 -14.25 2.96 -4.38
CA TYR A 143 -13.52 1.85 -5.00
C TYR A 143 -13.18 2.13 -6.47
N ARG A 144 -14.15 2.68 -7.23
CA ARG A 144 -13.94 3.06 -8.63
C ARG A 144 -12.95 4.21 -8.76
N SER A 145 -13.06 5.23 -7.92
CA SER A 145 -12.17 6.38 -7.92
C SER A 145 -10.73 5.98 -7.64
N ILE A 146 -10.49 5.14 -6.64
CA ILE A 146 -9.15 4.63 -6.31
C ILE A 146 -8.53 3.89 -7.51
N LEU A 147 -9.32 3.10 -8.24
CA LEU A 147 -8.85 2.29 -9.36
C LEU A 147 -8.91 3.01 -10.73
N ASN A 148 -9.27 4.30 -10.74
CA ASN A 148 -9.49 5.08 -11.97
C ASN A 148 -10.49 4.41 -12.93
N LEU A 149 -11.64 3.99 -12.39
CA LEU A 149 -12.73 3.30 -13.09
C LEU A 149 -14.03 4.11 -13.09
N ASP A 150 -13.94 5.44 -13.07
CA ASP A 150 -15.08 6.36 -12.90
C ASP A 150 -16.02 6.43 -14.11
N ASP A 151 -15.69 5.75 -15.19
CA ASP A 151 -16.42 5.80 -16.47
C ASP A 151 -17.70 4.92 -16.49
N GLY A 152 -18.11 4.38 -15.37
CA GLY A 152 -19.32 3.55 -15.24
C GLY A 152 -19.22 2.15 -15.88
N ARG A 153 -18.07 1.80 -16.47
CA ARG A 153 -17.82 0.45 -17.00
C ARG A 153 -17.65 -0.58 -15.89
N PHE A 154 -17.70 -1.84 -16.25
CA PHE A 154 -17.44 -2.99 -15.38
C PHE A 154 -18.44 -3.18 -14.22
N THR A 155 -19.66 -2.66 -14.33
CA THR A 155 -20.70 -2.80 -13.31
C THR A 155 -20.89 -4.27 -12.91
N SER A 156 -20.96 -5.19 -13.88
CA SER A 156 -21.11 -6.64 -13.62
C SER A 156 -19.93 -7.25 -12.83
N SER A 157 -18.74 -6.65 -12.90
CA SER A 157 -17.56 -7.13 -12.18
C SER A 157 -17.42 -6.46 -10.80
N ILE A 158 -17.85 -5.21 -10.66
CA ILE A 158 -17.67 -4.41 -9.45
C ILE A 158 -18.87 -4.55 -8.51
N CYS A 159 -20.05 -4.07 -8.91
CA CYS A 159 -21.27 -4.16 -8.13
C CYS A 159 -22.50 -4.11 -9.08
N ASP A 160 -23.17 -5.23 -9.27
CA ASP A 160 -24.34 -5.37 -10.12
C ASP A 160 -25.56 -5.67 -9.27
N ASN A 161 -26.39 -4.66 -9.05
CA ASN A 161 -27.60 -4.80 -8.24
C ASN A 161 -28.67 -5.69 -8.91
N ASP A 162 -28.75 -5.71 -10.24
CA ASP A 162 -29.77 -6.46 -10.99
C ASP A 162 -29.45 -7.96 -10.96
N ASN A 163 -28.20 -8.31 -11.21
CA ASN A 163 -27.75 -9.70 -11.25
C ASN A 163 -27.19 -10.20 -9.90
N ARG A 164 -27.14 -9.37 -8.88
CA ARG A 164 -26.66 -9.67 -7.53
C ARG A 164 -25.24 -10.24 -7.51
N GLN A 165 -24.35 -9.62 -8.24
CA GLN A 165 -22.97 -10.07 -8.42
C GLN A 165 -21.97 -8.89 -8.40
N GLY A 166 -20.70 -9.19 -8.29
CA GLY A 166 -19.63 -8.21 -8.29
C GLY A 166 -18.66 -8.45 -7.13
N ILE A 167 -17.48 -7.84 -7.18
CA ILE A 167 -16.47 -7.99 -6.15
C ILE A 167 -16.90 -7.34 -4.83
N LEU A 168 -17.71 -6.27 -4.90
CA LEU A 168 -18.23 -5.54 -3.75
C LEU A 168 -19.59 -6.07 -3.26
N TRP A 169 -20.23 -6.99 -4.01
CA TRP A 169 -21.62 -7.37 -3.75
C TRP A 169 -21.87 -7.88 -2.33
N ASP A 170 -21.02 -8.75 -1.81
CA ASP A 170 -21.21 -9.34 -0.47
C ASP A 170 -21.11 -8.30 0.63
N PHE A 171 -20.20 -7.34 0.47
CA PHE A 171 -20.09 -6.22 1.40
C PHE A 171 -21.23 -5.22 1.26
N PHE A 172 -21.62 -4.89 0.02
CA PHE A 172 -22.72 -3.97 -0.24
C PHE A 172 -24.05 -4.43 0.40
N LYS A 173 -24.25 -5.74 0.52
CA LYS A 173 -25.45 -6.35 1.11
C LYS A 173 -25.21 -6.99 2.49
N TRP A 174 -24.23 -6.54 3.23
CA TRP A 174 -23.87 -7.16 4.50
C TRP A 174 -25.01 -7.20 5.52
N GLU A 175 -25.84 -6.14 5.60
CA GLU A 175 -27.02 -6.11 6.47
C GLU A 175 -28.10 -7.11 6.03
N GLU A 176 -28.42 -7.15 4.73
CA GLU A 176 -29.42 -8.07 4.17
C GLU A 176 -28.99 -9.53 4.34
N LYS A 177 -27.69 -9.80 4.29
CA LYS A 177 -27.11 -11.12 4.50
C LYS A 177 -26.88 -11.47 5.96
N ASN A 178 -27.23 -10.58 6.90
CA ASN A 178 -27.01 -10.74 8.32
C ASN A 178 -25.53 -11.06 8.66
N ILE A 179 -24.58 -10.46 7.94
CA ILE A 179 -23.17 -10.60 8.25
C ILE A 179 -22.87 -9.83 9.53
N PRO A 180 -22.22 -10.45 10.52
CA PRO A 180 -21.85 -9.76 11.76
C PRO A 180 -20.95 -8.53 11.51
N GLU A 181 -21.16 -7.45 12.24
CA GLU A 181 -20.34 -6.25 12.14
C GLU A 181 -18.85 -6.53 12.39
N SER A 182 -18.53 -7.52 13.24
CA SER A 182 -17.17 -7.97 13.50
C SER A 182 -16.45 -8.52 12.26
N ASP A 183 -17.19 -8.95 11.27
CA ASP A 183 -16.65 -9.64 10.07
C ASP A 183 -16.41 -8.67 8.91
N LEU A 184 -16.92 -7.42 9.00
CA LEU A 184 -16.76 -6.40 7.96
C LEU A 184 -15.28 -6.11 7.61
N PRO A 185 -14.36 -5.96 8.58
CA PRO A 185 -12.93 -5.78 8.25
C PRO A 185 -12.37 -6.95 7.45
N GLY A 186 -12.80 -8.17 7.74
CA GLY A 186 -12.42 -9.37 7.00
C GLY A 186 -12.92 -9.36 5.56
N LEU A 187 -14.17 -8.95 5.34
CA LEU A 187 -14.73 -8.82 3.98
C LEU A 187 -14.00 -7.79 3.14
N ILE A 188 -13.69 -6.62 3.71
CA ILE A 188 -12.89 -5.60 3.00
C ILE A 188 -11.50 -6.13 2.64
N SER A 189 -10.86 -6.83 3.57
CA SER A 189 -9.55 -7.45 3.30
C SER A 189 -9.63 -8.45 2.15
N VAL A 190 -10.70 -9.27 2.09
CA VAL A 190 -10.92 -10.21 0.97
C VAL A 190 -11.12 -9.47 -0.35
N ILE A 191 -11.87 -8.36 -0.36
CA ILE A 191 -12.06 -7.53 -1.57
C ILE A 191 -10.71 -6.98 -2.06
N LYS A 192 -9.90 -6.43 -1.16
CA LYS A 192 -8.57 -5.91 -1.49
C LYS A 192 -7.67 -6.99 -2.06
N ILE A 193 -7.54 -8.12 -1.37
CA ILE A 193 -6.71 -9.26 -1.80
C ILE A 193 -7.14 -9.72 -3.19
N LYS A 194 -8.43 -9.97 -3.41
CA LYS A 194 -8.95 -10.40 -4.72
C LYS A 194 -8.65 -9.38 -5.82
N THR A 195 -8.79 -8.08 -5.53
CA THR A 195 -8.50 -7.03 -6.52
C THR A 195 -7.01 -7.00 -6.88
N ILE A 196 -6.13 -7.17 -5.89
CA ILE A 196 -4.68 -7.23 -6.08
C ILE A 196 -4.30 -8.49 -6.89
N GLU A 197 -4.83 -9.66 -6.53
CA GLU A 197 -4.61 -10.91 -7.24
C GLU A 197 -5.02 -10.82 -8.72
N ILE A 198 -6.17 -10.20 -9.02
CA ILE A 198 -6.61 -9.94 -10.40
C ILE A 198 -5.63 -8.98 -11.09
N ALA A 199 -5.18 -7.92 -10.42
CA ALA A 199 -4.20 -6.98 -10.96
C ALA A 199 -2.84 -7.63 -11.25
N GLU A 200 -2.47 -8.66 -10.50
CA GLU A 200 -1.25 -9.48 -10.69
C GLU A 200 -1.40 -10.57 -11.76
N GLY A 201 -2.58 -10.73 -12.35
CA GLY A 201 -2.81 -11.64 -13.47
C GLY A 201 -3.63 -12.87 -13.16
N GLN A 202 -4.24 -12.98 -11.99
CA GLN A 202 -5.18 -14.05 -11.70
C GLN A 202 -6.52 -13.81 -12.42
N ASP A 203 -7.11 -14.88 -12.92
CA ASP A 203 -8.44 -14.85 -13.54
C ASP A 203 -9.51 -14.63 -12.46
N SER A 204 -10.28 -13.55 -12.59
CA SER A 204 -11.40 -13.26 -11.68
C SER A 204 -12.58 -14.23 -11.82
N GLY A 205 -12.61 -15.05 -12.88
CA GLY A 205 -13.78 -15.80 -13.30
C GLY A 205 -14.96 -14.94 -13.77
N ARG A 206 -14.70 -13.65 -14.06
CA ARG A 206 -15.67 -12.63 -14.46
C ARG A 206 -15.37 -12.14 -15.89
N HIS A 207 -15.63 -10.87 -16.16
CA HIS A 207 -15.42 -10.31 -17.48
C HIS A 207 -13.93 -9.97 -17.70
N GLY A 208 -13.25 -10.66 -18.62
CA GLY A 208 -11.81 -10.50 -18.88
C GLY A 208 -11.35 -9.08 -19.24
N ALA A 209 -12.25 -8.19 -19.67
CA ALA A 209 -11.92 -6.78 -19.87
C ALA A 209 -11.65 -6.04 -18.56
N PHE A 210 -12.29 -6.43 -17.46
CA PHE A 210 -12.01 -5.89 -16.12
C PHE A 210 -10.63 -6.33 -15.65
N ASP A 211 -10.33 -7.62 -15.80
CA ASP A 211 -9.04 -8.20 -15.42
C ASP A 211 -7.89 -7.54 -16.18
N ASN A 212 -8.04 -7.42 -17.51
CA ASN A 212 -7.07 -6.74 -18.37
C ASN A 212 -6.88 -5.26 -17.98
N ARG A 213 -7.95 -4.58 -17.54
CA ARG A 213 -7.85 -3.20 -17.07
C ARG A 213 -7.02 -3.09 -15.80
N LEU A 214 -7.26 -3.96 -14.81
CA LEU A 214 -6.51 -4.00 -13.55
C LEU A 214 -5.05 -4.38 -13.78
N ASN A 215 -4.79 -5.41 -14.60
CA ASN A 215 -3.43 -5.80 -15.01
C ASN A 215 -2.65 -4.62 -15.59
N LYS A 216 -3.25 -3.93 -16.57
CA LYS A 216 -2.63 -2.78 -17.19
C LYS A 216 -2.39 -1.64 -16.20
N THR A 217 -3.30 -1.46 -15.25
CA THR A 217 -3.14 -0.45 -14.19
C THR A 217 -1.95 -0.80 -13.30
N MET A 218 -1.80 -2.08 -12.91
CA MET A 218 -0.65 -2.55 -12.13
C MET A 218 0.69 -2.33 -12.84
N GLU A 219 0.73 -2.60 -14.16
CA GLU A 219 1.94 -2.39 -14.98
C GLU A 219 2.31 -0.92 -15.16
N THR A 220 1.31 -0.04 -15.35
CA THR A 220 1.56 1.37 -15.71
C THR A 220 1.58 2.31 -14.53
N GLN A 221 0.80 2.04 -13.49
CA GLN A 221 0.60 2.88 -12.31
C GLN A 221 0.37 2.02 -11.06
N PRO A 222 1.37 1.26 -10.58
CA PRO A 222 1.21 0.35 -9.45
C PRO A 222 0.75 1.06 -8.17
N SER A 223 1.08 2.34 -7.99
CA SER A 223 0.64 3.15 -6.84
C SER A 223 -0.88 3.22 -6.66
N ILE A 224 -1.66 3.01 -7.71
CA ILE A 224 -3.14 2.94 -7.63
C ILE A 224 -3.57 1.71 -6.83
N ILE A 225 -2.91 0.59 -7.06
CA ILE A 225 -3.17 -0.66 -6.31
C ILE A 225 -2.71 -0.51 -4.85
N ASP A 226 -1.58 0.17 -4.62
CA ASP A 226 -1.11 0.47 -3.25
C ASP A 226 -2.11 1.35 -2.48
N ASN A 227 -2.77 2.31 -3.16
CA ASN A 227 -3.82 3.14 -2.55
C ASN A 227 -5.02 2.29 -2.10
N LEU A 228 -5.36 1.23 -2.83
CA LEU A 228 -6.43 0.31 -2.42
C LEU A 228 -6.08 -0.40 -1.10
N ASP A 229 -4.83 -0.72 -0.87
CA ASP A 229 -4.40 -1.41 0.35
C ASP A 229 -4.68 -0.58 1.61
N VAL A 230 -4.50 0.72 1.53
CA VAL A 230 -4.75 1.64 2.67
C VAL A 230 -6.20 2.14 2.77
N TRP A 231 -7.03 1.85 1.77
CA TRP A 231 -8.43 2.26 1.75
C TRP A 231 -9.28 1.42 2.72
N TRP A 232 -10.23 2.09 3.35
CA TRP A 232 -11.27 1.50 4.20
C TRP A 232 -12.53 2.34 4.06
N PRO A 233 -13.71 1.73 3.97
CA PRO A 233 -14.98 2.47 4.01
C PRO A 233 -15.12 3.30 5.28
N GLU A 234 -15.99 4.30 5.25
CA GLU A 234 -16.33 5.07 6.43
C GLU A 234 -17.20 4.27 7.42
N ASP A 235 -17.24 4.77 8.65
CA ASP A 235 -18.10 4.20 9.69
C ASP A 235 -19.56 4.55 9.41
N LEU A 236 -20.46 3.57 9.47
CA LEU A 236 -21.89 3.78 9.30
C LEU A 236 -22.51 4.30 10.61
N LEU A 237 -23.16 5.43 10.55
CA LEU A 237 -24.01 5.93 11.64
C LEU A 237 -25.43 5.39 11.47
N LYS A 238 -25.82 4.40 12.29
CA LYS A 238 -27.20 3.91 12.39
C LYS A 238 -27.98 4.77 13.36
N VAL A 239 -29.03 5.39 12.89
CA VAL A 239 -29.95 6.16 13.74
C VAL A 239 -31.28 5.40 13.85
N LYS A 240 -31.67 5.10 15.05
CA LYS A 240 -32.94 4.43 15.39
C LYS A 240 -33.80 5.35 16.21
N TYR A 241 -35.09 5.27 16.03
CA TYR A 241 -36.09 6.07 16.79
C TYR A 241 -37.14 5.19 17.42
N SER A 242 -37.68 5.63 18.52
CA SER A 242 -38.82 4.99 19.19
C SER A 242 -40.10 5.85 19.06
N LYS A 243 -41.20 5.24 18.63
CA LYS A 243 -42.50 5.87 18.58
C LYS A 243 -43.13 5.96 19.96
N ASP A 244 -42.83 5.01 20.82
CA ASP A 244 -43.30 4.92 22.20
C ASP A 244 -42.09 4.62 23.10
N PRO A 245 -41.60 5.64 23.84
CA PRO A 245 -40.46 5.51 24.73
C PRO A 245 -40.61 4.42 25.80
N MET A 246 -41.86 4.11 26.18
CA MET A 246 -42.15 3.08 27.19
C MET A 246 -42.04 1.66 26.63
N SER A 247 -42.12 1.49 25.31
CA SER A 247 -42.06 0.18 24.67
C SER A 247 -40.66 -0.41 24.60
N GLY A 248 -39.61 0.43 24.67
CA GLY A 248 -38.22 0.05 24.47
C GLY A 248 -37.89 -0.44 23.03
N LYS A 249 -38.83 -0.33 22.08
CA LYS A 249 -38.66 -0.70 20.70
C LYS A 249 -38.15 0.47 19.88
N PHE A 250 -37.13 0.21 19.08
CA PHE A 250 -36.51 1.17 18.17
C PHE A 250 -36.60 0.66 16.73
N ASP A 251 -37.08 1.52 15.85
CA ASP A 251 -37.15 1.30 14.40
C ASP A 251 -36.02 2.08 13.70
N ASP A 252 -35.57 1.59 12.54
CA ASP A 252 -34.55 2.30 11.73
C ASP A 252 -35.13 3.63 11.22
N LEU A 253 -34.39 4.71 11.44
CA LEU A 253 -34.81 6.05 11.02
C LEU A 253 -34.85 6.21 9.50
N GLU A 254 -34.10 5.45 8.76
CA GLU A 254 -34.16 5.48 7.29
C GLU A 254 -35.56 5.21 6.75
N LYS A 255 -36.28 4.28 7.39
CA LYS A 255 -37.67 3.92 7.07
C LYS A 255 -38.67 4.84 7.70
N GLY A 256 -38.24 5.82 8.48
CA GLY A 256 -39.07 6.78 9.16
C GLY A 256 -39.67 7.84 8.23
N SER A 257 -40.81 8.44 8.68
CA SER A 257 -41.38 9.62 8.01
C SER A 257 -40.47 10.84 8.13
N ALA A 258 -40.70 11.86 7.30
CA ALA A 258 -39.95 13.12 7.35
C ALA A 258 -39.99 13.75 8.78
N GLY A 259 -41.17 13.74 9.43
CA GLY A 259 -41.31 14.22 10.80
C GLY A 259 -40.53 13.42 11.84
N GLN A 260 -40.42 12.10 11.68
CA GLN A 260 -39.62 11.26 12.55
C GLN A 260 -38.09 11.52 12.36
N LYS A 261 -37.66 11.76 11.13
CA LYS A 261 -36.31 12.17 10.84
C LYS A 261 -35.96 13.52 11.45
N ALA A 262 -36.85 14.51 11.29
CA ALA A 262 -36.69 15.82 11.87
C ALA A 262 -36.67 15.76 13.44
N ALA A 263 -37.53 14.94 14.03
CA ALA A 263 -37.56 14.73 15.48
C ALA A 263 -36.28 14.10 16.04
N ALA A 264 -35.69 13.14 15.31
CA ALA A 264 -34.43 12.53 15.73
C ALA A 264 -33.27 13.52 15.69
N ILE A 265 -33.20 14.36 14.65
CA ILE A 265 -32.21 15.44 14.56
C ILE A 265 -32.37 16.45 15.66
N LEU A 266 -33.66 16.86 15.94
CA LEU A 266 -33.97 17.79 17.00
C LEU A 266 -33.60 17.25 18.39
N ALA A 267 -33.90 15.98 18.65
CA ALA A 267 -33.49 15.30 19.89
C ALA A 267 -31.98 15.33 20.10
N PHE A 268 -31.20 15.13 19.03
CA PHE A 268 -29.76 15.24 19.08
C PHE A 268 -29.29 16.66 19.38
N LEU A 269 -29.84 17.65 18.67
CA LEU A 269 -29.49 19.07 18.86
C LEU A 269 -29.79 19.55 20.28
N LEU A 270 -30.96 19.18 20.81
CA LEU A 270 -31.35 19.53 22.17
C LEU A 270 -30.50 18.85 23.26
N SER A 271 -30.03 17.63 22.98
CA SER A 271 -29.18 16.90 23.92
C SER A 271 -27.74 17.40 23.94
N TYR A 272 -27.24 17.93 22.81
CA TYR A 272 -25.86 18.40 22.65
C TYR A 272 -25.71 19.91 22.89
N GLY A 273 -26.69 20.72 22.46
CA GLY A 273 -26.61 22.18 22.48
C GLY A 273 -26.85 22.76 23.86
N GLN A 274 -26.00 23.71 24.28
CA GLN A 274 -26.25 24.57 25.44
C GLN A 274 -26.77 25.96 25.01
N GLU A 275 -26.84 26.20 23.71
CA GLU A 275 -27.28 27.48 23.13
C GLU A 275 -28.80 27.46 22.90
N PRO A 276 -29.47 28.60 22.99
CA PRO A 276 -30.88 28.67 22.69
C PRO A 276 -31.17 28.30 21.24
N LEU A 277 -32.04 27.34 21.02
CA LEU A 277 -32.49 26.89 19.72
C LEU A 277 -33.74 27.65 19.29
N ILE A 278 -33.72 28.26 18.12
CA ILE A 278 -34.89 28.91 17.52
C ILE A 278 -35.46 27.98 16.47
N ILE A 279 -36.66 27.52 16.66
CA ILE A 279 -37.36 26.61 15.75
C ILE A 279 -38.53 27.38 15.15
N ASP A 280 -38.59 27.46 13.83
CA ASP A 280 -39.70 28.06 13.10
C ASP A 280 -40.68 26.95 12.70
N GLN A 281 -41.92 27.12 13.08
CA GLN A 281 -43.08 26.26 12.75
C GLN A 281 -42.82 24.74 12.98
N PRO A 282 -42.42 24.31 14.20
CA PRO A 282 -42.13 22.90 14.46
C PRO A 282 -43.36 21.98 14.24
N GLU A 283 -44.56 22.51 14.23
CA GLU A 283 -45.82 21.80 14.01
C GLU A 283 -46.02 21.32 12.57
N ASP A 284 -45.34 21.91 11.60
CA ASP A 284 -45.51 21.53 10.20
C ASP A 284 -44.77 20.21 9.88
N ASP A 285 -43.64 19.96 10.54
CA ASP A 285 -42.76 18.81 10.27
C ASP A 285 -42.78 17.76 11.38
N LEU A 286 -43.25 18.09 12.58
CA LEU A 286 -43.23 17.19 13.74
C LEU A 286 -44.62 16.76 14.14
N ASP A 287 -44.80 15.51 14.52
CA ASP A 287 -46.02 15.01 15.17
C ASP A 287 -46.19 15.69 16.54
N ASN A 288 -47.44 16.11 16.86
CA ASN A 288 -47.78 16.80 18.13
C ASN A 288 -47.32 16.03 19.38
N ALA A 289 -47.34 14.70 19.34
CA ALA A 289 -46.85 13.87 20.45
C ALA A 289 -45.33 13.97 20.61
N LEU A 290 -44.59 14.09 19.49
CA LEU A 290 -43.12 14.25 19.49
C LEU A 290 -42.73 15.66 19.97
N ILE A 291 -43.44 16.69 19.53
CA ILE A 291 -43.22 18.07 20.00
C ILE A 291 -43.34 18.13 21.51
N TYR A 292 -44.45 17.58 22.06
CA TYR A 292 -44.68 17.59 23.50
C TYR A 292 -43.57 16.88 24.27
N ASN A 293 -43.15 15.71 23.81
CA ASN A 293 -42.18 14.88 24.50
C ASN A 293 -40.73 15.38 24.36
N LEU A 294 -40.38 16.08 23.26
CA LEU A 294 -39.02 16.56 23.01
C LEU A 294 -38.77 17.98 23.50
N ILE A 295 -39.80 18.84 23.49
CA ILE A 295 -39.64 20.27 23.75
C ILE A 295 -40.25 20.68 25.10
N VAL A 296 -41.31 20.02 25.55
CA VAL A 296 -42.04 20.40 26.75
C VAL A 296 -41.63 19.62 28.01
N ASN A 297 -41.21 18.37 27.86
CA ASN A 297 -40.67 17.51 28.92
C ASN A 297 -39.13 17.45 28.93
#